data_2273a9c0bde8e15e17ff13194cdd9c66
#
_entry.id   2273a9c0bde8e15e17ff13194cdd9c66
#
_cell.length_a   1.000
_cell.length_b   1.000
_cell.length_c   1.000
_cell.angle_alpha   90.00
_cell.angle_beta   90.00
_cell.angle_gamma   90.00
#
_symmetry.space_group_name_H-M   'P 1'
#
loop_
_entity.id
_entity.type
_entity.pdbx_description
1 polymer ?
#
loop_
_entity_poly.entity_id
_entity_poly.type
_entity_poly.pdbx_seq_one_letter_code
_entity_poly.pdbx_strand_id
1 'polypeptide(L)'
;MNDTISKLLQAYENGKMSRRTLIQGLAMLAAGSTAAEAAGFQGNSVNHISLQVSNLQRSTDFYQRVFDCKVNKREGNNQLVFGKNFLVLREGKPAAKVDHFAIGVDNFNKESVTADLKARKVTPIDQQGGGFGFHVVDPDGFPVQISENT
;
A
#
# COMPACT_ATOMS: atom_id res chain seq x y z
N MET A 1 -8.81 -32.84 -1.36
CA MET A 1 -9.64 -32.63 -0.15
C MET A 1 -9.38 -33.67 0.93
N ASN A 2 -9.43 -34.97 0.64
CA ASN A 2 -9.18 -36.04 1.63
C ASN A 2 -7.78 -35.99 2.30
N ASP A 3 -6.72 -35.67 1.55
CA ASP A 3 -5.35 -35.62 2.07
C ASP A 3 -5.15 -34.51 3.13
N THR A 4 -5.77 -33.35 2.94
CA THR A 4 -5.69 -32.21 3.89
C THR A 4 -6.43 -32.53 5.19
N ILE A 5 -7.60 -33.13 5.11
CA ILE A 5 -8.36 -33.57 6.30
C ILE A 5 -7.56 -34.59 7.08
N SER A 6 -6.99 -35.58 6.41
CA SER A 6 -6.16 -36.64 7.05
C SER A 6 -4.95 -36.03 7.77
N LYS A 7 -4.28 -35.08 7.18
CA LYS A 7 -3.13 -34.37 7.81
C LYS A 7 -3.54 -33.56 9.05
N LEU A 8 -4.70 -32.90 9.04
CA LEU A 8 -5.22 -32.18 10.20
C LEU A 8 -5.56 -33.13 11.35
N LEU A 9 -6.24 -34.26 11.06
CA LEU A 9 -6.57 -35.26 12.04
C LEU A 9 -5.31 -35.90 12.65
N GLN A 10 -4.35 -36.27 11.82
CA GLN A 10 -3.09 -36.86 12.28
C GLN A 10 -2.27 -35.88 13.14
N ALA A 11 -2.28 -34.58 12.82
CA ALA A 11 -1.63 -33.54 13.63
C ALA A 11 -2.31 -33.41 15.02
N TYR A 12 -3.62 -33.54 15.09
CA TYR A 12 -4.37 -33.52 16.33
C TYR A 12 -4.12 -34.76 17.17
N GLU A 13 -4.20 -35.95 16.58
CA GLU A 13 -3.94 -37.26 17.24
C GLU A 13 -2.53 -37.32 17.81
N ASN A 14 -1.55 -36.73 17.12
CA ASN A 14 -0.17 -36.66 17.57
C ASN A 14 0.09 -35.54 18.59
N GLY A 15 -0.93 -34.85 19.09
CA GLY A 15 -0.81 -33.77 20.08
C GLY A 15 -0.15 -32.49 19.57
N LYS A 16 0.05 -32.37 18.25
CA LYS A 16 0.68 -31.20 17.60
C LYS A 16 -0.29 -30.04 17.30
N MET A 17 -1.58 -30.27 17.62
CA MET A 17 -2.65 -29.31 17.31
C MET A 17 -3.71 -29.35 18.42
N SER A 18 -4.22 -28.18 18.80
CA SER A 18 -5.34 -28.08 19.74
C SER A 18 -6.67 -28.44 19.09
N ARG A 19 -7.65 -28.89 19.91
CA ARG A 19 -9.01 -29.15 19.45
C ARG A 19 -9.65 -27.94 18.78
N ARG A 20 -9.37 -26.74 19.30
CA ARG A 20 -9.87 -25.47 18.73
C ARG A 20 -9.30 -25.22 17.33
N THR A 21 -8.02 -25.45 17.16
CA THR A 21 -7.34 -25.30 15.86
C THR A 21 -7.83 -26.32 14.83
N LEU A 22 -8.07 -27.57 15.26
CA LEU A 22 -8.64 -28.61 14.41
C LEU A 22 -10.05 -28.22 13.93
N ILE A 23 -10.94 -27.79 14.85
CA ILE A 23 -12.30 -27.37 14.50
C ILE A 23 -12.28 -26.16 13.53
N GLN A 24 -11.42 -25.19 13.75
CA GLN A 24 -11.25 -24.06 12.85
C GLN A 24 -10.78 -24.50 11.46
N GLY A 25 -9.79 -25.37 11.38
CA GLY A 25 -9.28 -25.91 10.11
C GLY A 25 -10.34 -26.71 9.34
N LEU A 26 -11.11 -27.57 10.05
CA LEU A 26 -12.21 -28.33 9.44
C LEU A 26 -13.39 -27.44 9.01
N ALA A 27 -13.72 -26.38 9.79
CA ALA A 27 -14.74 -25.42 9.43
C ALA A 27 -14.35 -24.63 8.17
N MET A 28 -13.11 -24.26 8.02
CA MET A 28 -12.59 -23.62 6.80
C MET A 28 -12.66 -24.53 5.57
N LEU A 29 -12.43 -25.83 5.75
CA LEU A 29 -12.56 -26.83 4.67
C LEU A 29 -14.02 -27.14 4.33
N ALA A 30 -14.93 -27.15 5.32
CA ALA A 30 -16.35 -27.45 5.16
C ALA A 30 -17.14 -26.26 4.59
N ALA A 31 -16.70 -25.03 4.82
CA ALA A 31 -17.28 -23.82 4.23
C ALA A 31 -17.15 -23.78 2.70
N GLY A 32 -16.65 -24.88 2.10
CA GLY A 32 -16.39 -25.00 0.68
C GLY A 32 -15.56 -23.81 0.27
N SER A 33 -14.46 -23.96 -0.34
CA SER A 33 -13.56 -22.94 -0.85
C SER A 33 -14.29 -21.76 -1.50
N THR A 34 -15.08 -21.02 -0.71
CA THR A 34 -15.30 -19.62 -0.94
C THR A 34 -13.95 -19.04 -0.69
N ALA A 35 -13.15 -19.01 -1.77
CA ALA A 35 -11.89 -18.30 -1.82
C ALA A 35 -11.23 -18.31 -0.41
N ALA A 36 -10.17 -19.10 -0.18
CA ALA A 36 -9.14 -18.55 0.65
C ALA A 36 -9.02 -17.13 0.08
N GLU A 37 -9.59 -16.16 0.78
CA GLU A 37 -9.22 -14.77 0.57
C GLU A 37 -7.73 -14.84 0.76
N ALA A 38 -7.01 -14.96 -0.35
CA ALA A 38 -5.61 -14.69 -0.39
C ALA A 38 -5.57 -13.35 0.29
N ALA A 39 -4.96 -13.28 1.48
CA ALA A 39 -5.00 -12.08 2.30
C ALA A 39 -4.54 -10.97 1.38
N GLY A 40 -5.51 -10.25 0.83
CA GLY A 40 -5.28 -9.25 -0.19
C GLY A 40 -4.32 -8.22 0.38
N PHE A 41 -3.70 -7.40 -0.44
CA PHE A 41 -2.88 -6.32 0.08
C PHE A 41 -3.71 -5.47 1.06
N GLN A 42 -3.09 -5.03 2.12
CA GLN A 42 -3.69 -4.12 3.08
C GLN A 42 -2.87 -2.83 3.12
N GLY A 43 -3.54 -1.71 2.86
CA GLY A 43 -2.97 -0.40 3.14
C GLY A 43 -2.89 -0.21 4.65
N ASN A 44 -1.70 0.00 5.19
CA ASN A 44 -1.46 0.07 6.63
C ASN A 44 -0.83 1.39 7.08
N SER A 45 -0.48 2.26 6.15
CA SER A 45 0.04 3.59 6.45
C SER A 45 -0.25 4.59 5.33
N VAL A 46 -0.22 5.89 5.66
CA VAL A 46 -0.02 6.94 4.67
C VAL A 46 1.47 7.09 4.49
N ASN A 47 2.01 6.62 3.38
CA ASN A 47 3.43 6.63 3.10
C ASN A 47 3.95 8.06 2.87
N HIS A 48 3.27 8.83 2.03
CA HIS A 48 3.62 10.23 1.79
C HIS A 48 2.45 11.07 1.29
N ILE A 49 2.62 12.38 1.37
CA ILE A 49 1.76 13.38 0.75
C ILE A 49 2.58 14.16 -0.26
N SER A 50 2.07 14.36 -1.46
CA SER A 50 2.70 15.17 -2.48
C SER A 50 2.05 16.55 -2.58
N LEU A 51 2.86 17.59 -2.48
CA LEU A 51 2.44 18.99 -2.55
C LEU A 51 2.94 19.63 -3.85
N GLN A 52 2.05 20.29 -4.53
CA GLN A 52 2.40 21.12 -5.68
C GLN A 52 2.72 22.54 -5.21
N VAL A 53 3.95 22.98 -5.44
CA VAL A 53 4.48 24.26 -4.97
C VAL A 53 4.87 25.15 -6.15
N SER A 54 4.87 26.46 -5.94
CA SER A 54 5.21 27.44 -7.00
C SER A 54 6.72 27.60 -7.25
N ASN A 55 7.55 27.18 -6.27
CA ASN A 55 9.01 27.19 -6.37
C ASN A 55 9.56 26.13 -5.45
N LEU A 56 10.19 25.12 -6.05
CA LEU A 56 10.67 23.92 -5.35
C LEU A 56 11.76 24.27 -4.32
N GLN A 57 12.72 25.09 -4.69
CA GLN A 57 13.84 25.43 -3.81
C GLN A 57 13.36 26.24 -2.59
N ARG A 58 12.58 27.27 -2.81
CA ARG A 58 12.02 28.11 -1.73
C ARG A 58 11.21 27.30 -0.73
N SER A 59 10.36 26.41 -1.20
CA SER A 59 9.55 25.55 -0.33
C SER A 59 10.41 24.54 0.41
N THR A 60 11.41 23.96 -0.24
CA THR A 60 12.36 23.05 0.42
C THR A 60 13.10 23.74 1.55
N ASP A 61 13.65 24.94 1.29
CA ASP A 61 14.39 25.73 2.28
C ASP A 61 13.50 26.08 3.49
N PHE A 62 12.23 26.39 3.24
CA PHE A 62 11.28 26.66 4.31
C PHE A 62 11.13 25.47 5.24
N TYR A 63 10.79 24.29 4.70
CA TYR A 63 10.58 23.09 5.51
C TYR A 63 11.85 22.64 6.22
N GLN A 64 12.99 22.70 5.56
CA GLN A 64 14.27 22.34 6.15
C GLN A 64 14.64 23.27 7.29
N ARG A 65 14.49 24.57 7.13
CA ARG A 65 14.81 25.58 8.16
C ARG A 65 13.85 25.52 9.35
N VAL A 66 12.57 25.24 9.13
CA VAL A 66 11.53 25.31 10.17
C VAL A 66 11.42 23.99 10.93
N PHE A 67 11.61 22.85 10.25
CA PHE A 67 11.35 21.53 10.82
C PHE A 67 12.60 20.64 10.89
N ASP A 68 13.75 21.14 10.48
CA ASP A 68 15.04 20.41 10.47
C ASP A 68 14.95 19.02 9.81
N CYS A 69 14.14 18.91 8.74
CA CYS A 69 13.92 17.65 8.06
C CYS A 69 15.07 17.32 7.09
N LYS A 70 15.37 16.04 6.96
CA LYS A 70 16.30 15.55 5.93
C LYS A 70 15.68 15.71 4.54
N VAL A 71 16.47 16.18 3.58
CA VAL A 71 16.05 16.36 2.19
C VAL A 71 16.75 15.35 1.27
N ASN A 72 15.97 14.56 0.55
CA ASN A 72 16.44 13.73 -0.54
C ASN A 72 16.05 14.40 -1.87
N LYS A 73 17.02 15.00 -2.55
CA LYS A 73 16.81 15.65 -3.85
C LYS A 73 16.68 14.59 -4.95
N ARG A 74 15.69 14.78 -5.82
CA ARG A 74 15.43 13.96 -7.01
C ARG A 74 15.17 14.86 -8.20
N GLU A 75 15.27 14.32 -9.40
CA GLU A 75 14.89 15.03 -10.60
C GLU A 75 13.40 15.42 -10.57
N GLY A 76 13.12 16.71 -10.68
CA GLY A 76 11.76 17.27 -10.68
C GLY A 76 11.02 17.28 -9.35
N ASN A 77 11.60 16.76 -8.25
CA ASN A 77 10.98 16.80 -6.93
C ASN A 77 11.99 16.66 -5.79
N ASN A 78 11.57 17.05 -4.58
CA ASN A 78 12.33 16.80 -3.37
C ASN A 78 11.48 16.03 -2.36
N GLN A 79 12.07 15.04 -1.70
CA GLN A 79 11.46 14.33 -0.58
C GLN A 79 11.98 14.91 0.74
N LEU A 80 11.07 15.31 1.59
CA LEU A 80 11.34 15.84 2.93
C LEU A 80 10.96 14.76 3.95
N VAL A 81 11.94 14.19 4.64
CA VAL A 81 11.74 13.00 5.49
C VAL A 81 11.37 13.39 6.90
N PHE A 82 10.29 12.81 7.40
CA PHE A 82 9.74 12.99 8.74
C PHE A 82 9.53 11.61 9.39
N GLY A 83 10.55 11.08 10.02
CA GLY A 83 10.51 9.72 10.57
C GLY A 83 10.35 8.67 9.48
N LYS A 84 9.25 7.91 9.52
CA LYS A 84 8.92 6.88 8.52
C LYS A 84 8.13 7.42 7.32
N ASN A 85 7.65 8.64 7.38
CA ASN A 85 6.83 9.27 6.35
C ASN A 85 7.61 10.41 5.70
N PHE A 86 7.14 10.87 4.54
CA PHE A 86 7.77 12.02 3.88
C PHE A 86 6.75 12.87 3.13
N LEU A 87 7.09 14.13 2.92
CA LEU A 87 6.42 14.98 1.94
C LEU A 87 7.19 14.93 0.63
N VAL A 88 6.49 14.96 -0.48
CA VAL A 88 7.07 15.17 -1.81
C VAL A 88 6.72 16.58 -2.24
N LEU A 89 7.71 17.41 -2.55
CA LEU A 89 7.49 18.71 -3.14
C LEU A 89 7.72 18.64 -4.65
N ARG A 90 6.76 19.10 -5.44
CA ARG A 90 6.85 19.22 -6.90
C ARG A 90 6.53 20.64 -7.32
N GLU A 91 7.29 21.19 -8.24
CA GLU A 91 6.95 22.48 -8.82
C GLU A 91 5.85 22.36 -9.85
N GLY A 92 4.83 23.22 -9.77
CA GLY A 92 3.71 23.17 -10.71
C GLY A 92 2.65 24.25 -10.47
N LYS A 93 1.67 24.30 -11.36
CA LYS A 93 0.53 25.23 -11.30
C LYS A 93 -0.79 24.46 -11.45
N PRO A 94 -1.82 24.83 -10.67
CA PRO A 94 -1.83 25.83 -9.59
C PRO A 94 -0.96 25.38 -8.40
N ALA A 95 -0.33 26.33 -7.72
CA ALA A 95 0.43 26.08 -6.50
C ALA A 95 -0.50 25.91 -5.28
N ALA A 96 0.07 25.47 -4.15
CA ALA A 96 -0.64 25.22 -2.89
C ALA A 96 -1.77 24.16 -3.00
N LYS A 97 -1.51 23.11 -3.76
CA LYS A 97 -2.42 21.98 -3.98
C LYS A 97 -1.79 20.70 -3.48
N VAL A 98 -2.58 19.83 -2.85
CA VAL A 98 -2.21 18.43 -2.67
C VAL A 98 -2.34 17.76 -4.05
N ASP A 99 -1.24 17.23 -4.53
CA ASP A 99 -1.17 16.60 -5.83
C ASP A 99 -1.73 15.15 -5.77
N HIS A 100 -1.24 14.38 -4.82
CA HIS A 100 -1.72 13.05 -4.48
C HIS A 100 -1.26 12.67 -3.08
N PHE A 101 -1.78 11.58 -2.56
CA PHE A 101 -1.23 10.90 -1.38
C PHE A 101 -0.98 9.43 -1.71
N ALA A 102 -0.13 8.79 -0.91
CA ALA A 102 0.21 7.39 -1.12
C ALA A 102 -0.15 6.54 0.10
N ILE A 103 -0.77 5.40 -0.18
CA ILE A 103 -0.99 4.34 0.79
C ILE A 103 0.18 3.36 0.71
N GLY A 104 0.78 3.10 1.87
CA GLY A 104 1.84 2.13 2.03
C GLY A 104 1.28 0.72 2.21
N VAL A 105 1.90 -0.22 1.55
CA VAL A 105 1.58 -1.64 1.59
C VAL A 105 2.84 -2.42 1.92
N ASP A 106 2.76 -3.35 2.86
CA ASP A 106 3.88 -4.22 3.18
C ASP A 106 4.07 -5.27 2.08
N ASN A 107 5.32 -5.55 1.74
CA ASN A 107 5.69 -6.51 0.70
C ASN A 107 4.97 -6.24 -0.64
N PHE A 108 4.97 -4.97 -1.06
CA PHE A 108 4.30 -4.56 -2.28
C PHE A 108 4.75 -5.38 -3.48
N ASN A 109 3.79 -6.04 -4.11
CA ASN A 109 3.98 -6.70 -5.40
C ASN A 109 2.89 -6.21 -6.35
N LYS A 110 3.29 -5.55 -7.41
CA LYS A 110 2.39 -4.89 -8.36
C LYS A 110 1.40 -5.85 -9.02
N GLU A 111 1.83 -7.08 -9.32
CA GLU A 111 0.98 -8.07 -9.98
C GLU A 111 -0.13 -8.57 -9.04
N SER A 112 0.22 -8.92 -7.80
CA SER A 112 -0.74 -9.37 -6.81
C SER A 112 -1.70 -8.26 -6.41
N VAL A 113 -1.20 -7.04 -6.19
CA VAL A 113 -2.04 -5.86 -5.90
C VAL A 113 -2.98 -5.54 -7.06
N THR A 114 -2.51 -5.68 -8.31
CA THR A 114 -3.38 -5.51 -9.49
C THR A 114 -4.50 -6.53 -9.52
N ALA A 115 -4.21 -7.80 -9.21
CA ALA A 115 -5.23 -8.86 -9.18
C ALA A 115 -6.28 -8.58 -8.09
N ASP A 116 -5.84 -8.18 -6.89
CA ASP A 116 -6.72 -7.82 -5.77
C ASP A 116 -7.61 -6.62 -6.08
N LEU A 117 -7.05 -5.56 -6.65
CA LEU A 117 -7.82 -4.38 -7.06
C LEU A 117 -8.91 -4.76 -8.05
N LYS A 118 -8.59 -5.58 -9.06
CA LYS A 118 -9.57 -6.07 -10.03
C LYS A 118 -10.66 -6.91 -9.37
N ALA A 119 -10.31 -7.79 -8.42
CA ALA A 119 -11.28 -8.57 -7.65
C ALA A 119 -12.23 -7.65 -6.83
N ARG A 120 -11.72 -6.52 -6.36
CA ARG A 120 -12.51 -5.46 -5.67
C ARG A 120 -13.20 -4.48 -6.63
N LYS A 121 -13.18 -4.76 -7.94
CA LYS A 121 -13.78 -3.94 -9.00
C LYS A 121 -13.17 -2.54 -9.12
N VAL A 122 -11.89 -2.42 -8.78
CA VAL A 122 -11.10 -1.20 -8.94
C VAL A 122 -10.07 -1.43 -10.05
N THR A 123 -9.99 -0.49 -10.98
CA THR A 123 -9.01 -0.55 -12.08
C THR A 123 -7.77 0.25 -11.70
N PRO A 124 -6.59 -0.37 -11.54
CA PRO A 124 -5.36 0.37 -11.31
C PRO A 124 -4.89 1.08 -12.58
N ILE A 125 -4.22 2.20 -12.39
CA ILE A 125 -3.55 2.98 -13.43
C ILE A 125 -2.04 2.90 -13.16
N ASP A 126 -1.28 2.56 -14.19
CA ASP A 126 0.17 2.51 -14.14
C ASP A 126 0.76 3.54 -15.10
N GLN A 127 1.05 4.71 -14.56
CA GLN A 127 1.55 5.83 -15.35
C GLN A 127 3.07 5.81 -15.41
N GLN A 128 3.61 5.56 -16.59
CA GLN A 128 5.04 5.58 -16.86
C GLN A 128 5.52 7.01 -17.17
N GLY A 129 6.75 7.33 -16.77
CA GLY A 129 7.44 8.54 -17.24
C GLY A 129 7.00 9.86 -16.63
N GLY A 130 6.46 9.85 -15.44
CA GLY A 130 5.97 11.02 -14.71
C GLY A 130 4.54 10.82 -14.21
N GLY A 131 4.05 11.65 -13.32
CA GLY A 131 2.75 11.48 -12.68
C GLY A 131 2.84 10.68 -11.38
N PHE A 132 1.77 9.93 -11.05
CA PHE A 132 1.62 9.28 -9.74
C PHE A 132 2.10 7.83 -9.72
N GLY A 133 2.67 7.31 -10.82
CA GLY A 133 3.08 5.92 -10.92
C GLY A 133 1.89 4.96 -10.85
N PHE A 134 2.01 3.91 -10.02
CA PHE A 134 0.94 2.93 -9.81
C PHE A 134 -0.08 3.47 -8.79
N HIS A 135 -1.30 3.74 -9.24
CA HIS A 135 -2.33 4.39 -8.44
C HIS A 135 -3.74 3.94 -8.81
N VAL A 136 -4.68 4.27 -7.98
CA VAL A 136 -6.12 4.21 -8.25
C VAL A 136 -6.72 5.60 -8.11
N VAL A 137 -7.95 5.78 -8.54
CA VAL A 137 -8.70 7.04 -8.36
C VAL A 137 -9.87 6.76 -7.43
N ASP A 138 -10.03 7.60 -6.41
CA ASP A 138 -11.17 7.51 -5.51
C ASP A 138 -12.46 8.01 -6.17
N PRO A 139 -13.65 7.86 -5.54
CA PRO A 139 -14.92 8.29 -6.13
C PRO A 139 -15.02 9.77 -6.48
N ASP A 140 -14.24 10.63 -5.80
CA ASP A 140 -14.20 12.08 -6.04
C ASP A 140 -13.09 12.52 -7.01
N GLY A 141 -12.32 11.56 -7.53
CA GLY A 141 -11.27 11.80 -8.51
C GLY A 141 -9.88 12.06 -7.92
N PHE A 142 -9.65 11.80 -6.61
CA PHE A 142 -8.33 11.93 -6.02
C PHE A 142 -7.42 10.77 -6.42
N PRO A 143 -6.20 11.06 -6.91
CA PRO A 143 -5.21 10.02 -7.16
C PRO A 143 -4.67 9.48 -5.84
N VAL A 144 -4.80 8.18 -5.64
CA VAL A 144 -4.28 7.45 -4.49
C VAL A 144 -3.17 6.53 -4.97
N GLN A 145 -1.92 6.93 -4.76
CA GLN A 145 -0.77 6.10 -5.11
C GLN A 145 -0.69 4.90 -4.18
N ILE A 146 -0.29 3.76 -4.70
CA ILE A 146 -0.02 2.57 -3.90
C ILE A 146 1.48 2.28 -4.00
N SER A 147 2.15 2.23 -2.88
CA SER A 147 3.59 2.07 -2.80
C SER A 147 4.00 1.12 -1.67
N GLU A 148 5.22 0.63 -1.73
CA GLU A 148 5.78 -0.13 -0.62
C GLU A 148 5.97 0.76 0.62
N ASN A 149 5.76 0.17 1.81
CA ASN A 149 6.16 0.81 3.06
C ASN A 149 7.68 0.88 3.16
N THR A 150 8.19 2.00 3.62
CA THR A 150 9.62 2.22 3.89
C THR A 150 9.97 1.98 5.35
#